data_763052caef94c5734bbea945568dfe2e
#
_entry.id   763052caef94c5734bbea945568dfe2e
#
_cell.length_a   1.000
_cell.length_b   1.000
_cell.length_c   1.000
_cell.angle_alpha   90.00
_cell.angle_beta   90.00
_cell.angle_gamma   90.00
#
_symmetry.space_group_name_H-M   'P 1'
#
loop_
_entity.id
_entity.type
_entity.pdbx_description
1 polymer ?
#
loop_
_entity_poly.entity_id
_entity_poly.type
_entity_poly.pdbx_seq_one_letter_code
_entity_poly.pdbx_strand_id
1 'polypeptide(L)' 'MDKNLKKQKLELWRKQHKQLEIELAETMIARGKAAQEGDLSENAAYKDYTEKSEMISAQIASVQRMIKEIEKGGD' A
#
# COMPACT_ATOMS: atom_id res chain seq x y z
N MET A 1 -12.36 -22.44 -9.65
CA MET A 1 -10.95 -22.54 -9.23
C MET A 1 -10.80 -23.60 -8.14
N ASP A 2 -9.72 -24.34 -8.16
CA ASP A 2 -9.35 -25.29 -7.13
C ASP A 2 -9.22 -24.59 -5.78
N LYS A 3 -9.74 -25.18 -4.70
CA LYS A 3 -9.68 -24.60 -3.36
C LYS A 3 -8.24 -24.30 -2.92
N ASN A 4 -7.30 -25.19 -3.25
CA ASN A 4 -5.91 -24.98 -2.89
C ASN A 4 -5.30 -23.81 -3.64
N LEU A 5 -5.59 -23.67 -4.91
CA LEU A 5 -5.09 -22.54 -5.71
C LEU A 5 -5.69 -21.24 -5.21
N LYS A 6 -6.97 -21.23 -4.89
CA LYS A 6 -7.64 -20.04 -4.34
C LYS A 6 -6.98 -19.61 -3.03
N LYS A 7 -6.75 -20.58 -2.13
CA LYS A 7 -6.10 -20.32 -0.85
C LYS A 7 -4.71 -19.74 -1.04
N GLN A 8 -3.92 -20.31 -1.96
CA GLN A 8 -2.57 -19.85 -2.24
C GLN A 8 -2.57 -18.43 -2.79
N LYS A 9 -3.49 -18.12 -3.69
CA LYS A 9 -3.62 -16.77 -4.24
C LYS A 9 -3.97 -15.77 -3.14
N LEU A 10 -4.93 -16.13 -2.27
CA LEU A 10 -5.31 -15.24 -1.17
C LEU A 10 -4.14 -14.98 -0.23
N GLU A 11 -3.37 -16.02 0.08
CA GLU A 11 -2.21 -15.87 0.96
C GLU A 11 -1.18 -14.89 0.37
N LEU A 12 -0.91 -15.02 -0.94
CA LEU A 12 0.03 -14.13 -1.61
C LEU A 12 -0.46 -12.69 -1.62
N TRP A 13 -1.74 -12.47 -1.95
CA TRP A 13 -2.30 -11.13 -2.01
C TRP A 13 -2.40 -10.47 -0.64
N ARG A 14 -2.74 -11.26 0.39
CA ARG A 14 -2.80 -10.75 1.76
C ARG A 14 -1.41 -10.40 2.28
N LYS A 15 -0.40 -11.17 1.91
CA LYS A 15 0.99 -10.87 2.25
C LYS A 15 1.41 -9.56 1.59
N GLN A 16 1.08 -9.39 0.32
CA GLN A 16 1.37 -8.16 -0.40
C GLN A 16 0.67 -6.96 0.23
N HIS A 17 -0.59 -7.14 0.61
CA HIS A 17 -1.37 -6.10 1.28
C HIS A 17 -0.69 -5.65 2.57
N LYS A 18 -0.24 -6.60 3.37
CA LYS A 18 0.45 -6.31 4.62
C LYS A 18 1.76 -5.57 4.39
N GLN A 19 2.52 -5.99 3.38
CA GLN A 19 3.77 -5.31 3.02
C GLN A 19 3.53 -3.87 2.62
N LEU A 20 2.50 -3.63 1.82
CA LEU A 20 2.16 -2.27 1.40
C LEU A 20 1.72 -1.41 2.59
N GLU A 21 0.99 -1.98 3.55
CA GLU A 21 0.60 -1.25 4.74
C GLU A 21 1.80 -0.85 5.59
N ILE A 22 2.77 -1.75 5.73
CA ILE A 22 4.01 -1.45 6.45
C ILE A 22 4.77 -0.34 5.73
N GLU A 23 4.89 -0.46 4.41
CA GLU A 23 5.59 0.53 3.60
C GLU A 23 4.90 1.90 3.68
N LEU A 24 3.57 1.92 3.69
CA LEU A 24 2.82 3.17 3.86
C LEU A 24 3.11 3.79 5.22
N ALA A 25 3.10 3.00 6.28
CA ALA A 25 3.36 3.49 7.63
C ALA A 25 4.77 4.10 7.72
N GLU A 26 5.77 3.42 7.15
CA GLU A 26 7.14 3.92 7.12
C GLU A 26 7.25 5.22 6.33
N THR A 27 6.55 5.29 5.20
CA THR A 27 6.53 6.49 4.36
C THR A 27 5.91 7.67 5.10
N MET A 28 4.81 7.42 5.84
CA MET A 28 4.16 8.48 6.59
C MET A 28 5.03 8.99 7.74
N ILE A 29 5.80 8.11 8.37
CA ILE A 29 6.75 8.52 9.41
C ILE A 29 7.84 9.41 8.79
N ALA A 30 8.39 8.98 7.65
CA ALA A 30 9.41 9.75 6.95
C ALA A 30 8.89 11.11 6.50
N ARG A 31 7.64 11.14 6.02
CA ARG A 31 6.98 12.38 5.63
C ARG A 31 6.85 13.34 6.80
N GLY A 32 6.46 12.80 7.97
CA GLY A 32 6.34 13.61 9.18
C GLY A 32 7.66 14.21 9.62
N LYS A 33 8.74 13.44 9.52
CA LYS A 33 10.09 13.93 9.82
C LYS A 33 10.50 15.03 8.85
N ALA A 34 10.24 14.84 7.57
CA ALA A 34 10.56 15.85 6.56
C ALA A 34 9.79 17.15 6.82
N ALA A 35 8.54 17.04 7.29
CA ALA A 35 7.72 18.22 7.59
C ALA A 35 8.33 19.09 8.70
N GLN A 36 9.13 18.49 9.58
CA GLN A 36 9.75 19.23 10.68
C GLN A 36 10.99 20.02 10.26
N GLU A 37 11.48 19.80 9.04
CA GLU A 37 12.76 20.34 8.61
C GLU A 37 12.69 21.65 7.84
N GLY A 38 11.55 22.32 7.83
CA GLY A 38 11.49 23.66 7.26
C GLY A 38 10.21 23.95 6.50
N ASP A 39 10.29 24.88 5.54
CA ASP A 39 9.14 25.33 4.76
C ASP A 39 8.64 24.22 3.84
N LEU A 40 7.41 23.78 4.06
CA LEU A 40 6.81 22.69 3.30
C LEU A 40 6.68 23.02 1.80
N SER A 41 6.52 24.28 1.46
CA SER A 41 6.36 24.68 0.07
C SER A 41 7.63 24.47 -0.76
N GLU A 42 8.79 24.45 -0.11
CA GLU A 42 10.07 24.25 -0.79
C GLU A 42 10.74 22.93 -0.38
N ASN A 43 10.03 22.11 0.38
CA ASN A 43 10.59 20.86 0.90
C ASN A 43 10.34 19.72 -0.08
N ALA A 44 11.35 19.46 -0.93
CA ALA A 44 11.26 18.39 -1.92
C ALA A 44 11.06 17.01 -1.30
N ALA A 45 11.69 16.75 -0.15
CA ALA A 45 11.55 15.46 0.52
C ALA A 45 10.11 15.25 0.99
N TYR A 46 9.49 16.28 1.57
CA TYR A 46 8.09 16.19 1.99
C TYR A 46 7.18 15.89 0.81
N LYS A 47 7.40 16.57 -0.30
CA LYS A 47 6.62 16.38 -1.52
C LYS A 47 6.78 14.95 -2.04
N ASP A 48 8.00 14.45 -2.08
CA ASP A 48 8.28 13.10 -2.57
C ASP A 48 7.62 12.04 -1.72
N TYR A 49 7.68 12.18 -0.39
CA TYR A 49 7.01 11.22 0.50
C TYR A 49 5.49 11.30 0.39
N THR A 50 4.95 12.49 0.15
CA THR A 50 3.51 12.64 -0.07
C THR A 50 3.08 11.90 -1.33
N GLU A 51 3.79 12.09 -2.43
CA GLU A 51 3.51 11.41 -3.69
C GLU A 51 3.64 9.89 -3.55
N LYS A 52 4.68 9.45 -2.84
CA LYS A 52 4.89 8.02 -2.59
C LYS A 52 3.74 7.43 -1.77
N SER A 53 3.29 8.12 -0.74
CA SER A 53 2.19 7.64 0.09
C SER A 53 0.89 7.52 -0.71
N GLU A 54 0.63 8.45 -1.62
CA GLU A 54 -0.54 8.40 -2.48
C GLU A 54 -0.48 7.19 -3.43
N MET A 55 0.70 6.92 -3.99
CA MET A 55 0.90 5.78 -4.87
C MET A 55 0.69 4.46 -4.13
N ILE A 56 1.27 4.34 -2.91
CA ILE A 56 1.11 3.13 -2.11
C ILE A 56 -0.36 2.93 -1.74
N SER A 57 -1.06 4.01 -1.37
CA SER A 57 -2.50 3.93 -1.05
C SER A 57 -3.31 3.43 -2.23
N ALA A 58 -2.99 3.88 -3.44
CA ALA A 58 -3.67 3.40 -4.65
C ALA A 58 -3.38 1.91 -4.88
N GLN A 59 -2.15 1.47 -4.64
CA GLN A 59 -1.79 0.06 -4.75
C GLN A 59 -2.54 -0.80 -3.74
N ILE A 60 -2.66 -0.31 -2.49
CA ILE A 60 -3.43 -1.00 -1.46
C ILE A 60 -4.87 -1.19 -1.90
N ALA A 61 -5.49 -0.14 -2.44
CA ALA A 61 -6.87 -0.23 -2.93
C ALA A 61 -7.02 -1.27 -4.03
N SER A 62 -6.04 -1.33 -4.95
CA SER A 62 -6.05 -2.33 -6.02
C SER A 62 -5.95 -3.74 -5.48
N VAL A 63 -5.05 -3.95 -4.51
CA VAL A 63 -4.87 -5.27 -3.89
C VAL A 63 -6.13 -5.68 -3.14
N GLN A 64 -6.75 -4.74 -2.42
CA GLN A 64 -7.99 -5.02 -1.71
C GLN A 64 -9.12 -5.45 -2.65
N ARG A 65 -9.22 -4.80 -3.81
CA ARG A 65 -10.20 -5.20 -4.83
C ARG A 65 -9.92 -6.60 -5.33
N MET A 66 -8.66 -6.93 -5.58
CA MET A 66 -8.28 -8.26 -6.04
C MET A 66 -8.64 -9.33 -5.01
N ILE A 67 -8.37 -9.06 -3.73
CA ILE A 67 -8.70 -9.98 -2.64
C ILE A 67 -10.22 -10.22 -2.61
N LYS A 68 -11.02 -9.17 -2.69
CA LYS A 68 -12.47 -9.30 -2.70
C LYS A 68 -12.97 -10.12 -3.89
N GLU A 69 -12.39 -9.91 -5.06
CA GLU A 69 -12.75 -10.66 -6.25
C GLU A 69 -12.50 -12.15 -6.05
N ILE A 70 -11.34 -12.49 -5.50
CA ILE A 70 -10.99 -13.89 -5.24
C ILE A 70 -11.91 -14.49 -4.17
N GLU A 71 -12.20 -13.73 -3.09
CA GLU A 71 -13.06 -14.20 -2.02
C GLU A 71 -14.47 -14.49 -2.48
N LYS A 72 -14.94 -13.75 -3.47
CA LYS A 72 -16.27 -13.99 -4.04
C LYS A 72 -16.34 -15.28 -4.87
N GLY A 73 -15.24 -15.97 -5.03
CA GLY A 73 -15.20 -17.17 -5.83
C GLY A 73 -15.08 -16.91 -7.31
N GLY A 74 -14.91 -15.66 -7.69
CA GLY A 74 -14.63 -15.31 -9.07
C GLY A 74 -13.18 -15.63 -9.37
N ASP A 75 -12.96 -16.53 -10.24
CA ASP A 75 -11.59 -16.96 -10.53
C ASP A 75 -10.80 -15.97 -11.36
#